data_f0cf077f39b95b86b905b63f2e67d476
#
_entry.id   f0cf077f39b95b86b905b63f2e67d476
#
_cell.length_a   1.000
_cell.length_b   1.000
_cell.length_c   1.000
_cell.angle_alpha   90.00
_cell.angle_beta   90.00
_cell.angle_gamma   90.00
#
_symmetry.space_group_name_H-M   'P 1'
#
loop_
_entity.id
_entity.type
_entity.pdbx_description
1 polymer ?
#
loop_
_entity_poly.entity_id
_entity_poly.type
_entity_poly.pdbx_seq_one_letter_code
_entity_poly.pdbx_strand_id
1 'polypeptide(L)'
;MKQFEFGAGLMMSISLMSFSLGNPPLPLTAKTASAAESQTVLPPLLQRELFFGDPEITGAQLSPDGQFLAFQKPLDGVINVWVKGIDEPMEAARPVTADAESPIMIYFWSADGRYILYGQDKGGNENFHIYAVEAKSLGGTSPVTRDLTPVEGITARIYSVPKRTPNHIIIGLNERNPQFHDVYRLDLTTGERTLLIQNDENIALWTTDLDGNVRIGYRQSLEGGHEILAVQKDGLTPVYTCRIEETCVPIRFHKDGQRVYLISNRDGNLIQLKLLNLESQQSQVVEVDPENQVDFGGAVFSQATDELIVTSYVGDRIRIYPQNDKIAADLAFLKQQLPDVDIVLQSLTIDDRFALIGTRSDVNPGSTYLFDRSTQTLEKLYDDRPELPREHLATMQPIRYTARDGLEIPAYLTLPQGVDPVNLPVIVMPHGGPWGRDMWGYRPFTQFLANRGYAVLQPNFRGSTGYGKAFLNAGNNEWGTGAMQ
;
A
#
# COMPACT_ATOMS: atom_id res chain seq x y z
N MET A 1 5.88 21.85 1.34
CA MET A 1 5.22 20.56 1.09
C MET A 1 5.79 19.57 2.11
N LYS A 2 5.09 19.40 3.22
CA LYS A 2 5.48 18.40 4.24
C LYS A 2 4.91 17.06 3.79
N GLN A 3 5.79 16.08 3.59
CA GLN A 3 5.40 14.71 3.29
C GLN A 3 4.62 14.13 4.48
N PHE A 4 3.45 13.56 4.20
CA PHE A 4 2.70 12.77 5.15
C PHE A 4 3.43 11.42 5.33
N GLU A 5 4.23 11.31 6.37
CA GLU A 5 4.74 10.04 6.86
C GLU A 5 3.80 9.51 7.95
N PHE A 6 2.77 8.79 7.55
CA PHE A 6 2.13 7.85 8.46
C PHE A 6 3.12 6.71 8.74
N GLY A 7 3.31 6.38 10.01
CA GLY A 7 4.30 5.42 10.45
C GLY A 7 4.30 4.12 9.63
N ALA A 8 5.43 3.82 9.02
CA ALA A 8 5.64 2.70 8.09
C ALA A 8 5.26 1.30 8.63
N GLY A 9 4.96 1.18 9.91
CA GLY A 9 4.65 -0.11 10.54
C GLY A 9 3.25 -0.65 10.27
N LEU A 10 2.26 0.19 9.99
CA LEU A 10 0.89 -0.25 9.79
C LEU A 10 0.50 -0.31 8.30
N MET A 11 1.17 0.46 7.44
CA MET A 11 0.87 0.49 6.00
C MET A 11 1.50 -0.65 5.20
N MET A 12 2.49 -1.36 5.71
CA MET A 12 3.11 -2.48 4.99
C MET A 12 2.30 -3.78 4.95
N SER A 13 1.22 -3.89 5.72
CA SER A 13 0.29 -5.02 5.63
C SER A 13 -0.80 -4.86 4.56
N ILE A 14 -0.88 -3.70 3.91
CA ILE A 14 -1.87 -3.40 2.86
C ILE A 14 -1.17 -2.96 1.57
N SER A 15 -0.03 -3.54 1.23
CA SER A 15 0.61 -3.28 -0.05
C SER A 15 0.08 -4.20 -1.14
N LEU A 16 -0.51 -3.60 -2.07
CA LEU A 16 -1.03 -3.99 -3.38
C LEU A 16 -0.11 -4.95 -4.14
N MET A 17 -0.60 -6.10 -4.54
CA MET A 17 0.16 -7.15 -5.23
C MET A 17 -0.48 -7.62 -6.52
N SER A 18 0.30 -7.85 -7.55
CA SER A 18 -0.16 -8.18 -8.90
C SER A 18 0.73 -9.16 -9.66
N PHE A 19 0.18 -9.91 -10.59
CA PHE A 19 0.83 -11.00 -11.32
C PHE A 19 1.11 -10.80 -12.80
N SER A 20 2.18 -11.42 -13.30
CA SER A 20 2.34 -11.78 -14.72
C SER A 20 3.21 -13.01 -14.90
N LEU A 21 2.81 -13.90 -15.80
CA LEU A 21 3.65 -14.98 -16.36
C LEU A 21 4.18 -14.52 -17.71
N GLY A 22 5.50 -14.43 -17.84
CA GLY A 22 6.17 -14.22 -19.11
C GLY A 22 6.13 -15.51 -19.95
N ASN A 23 5.55 -15.43 -21.14
CA ASN A 23 5.84 -16.38 -22.22
C ASN A 23 7.03 -15.84 -23.03
N PRO A 24 7.93 -16.70 -23.50
CA PRO A 24 9.02 -16.28 -24.37
C PRO A 24 8.49 -15.76 -25.70
N PRO A 25 9.16 -14.82 -26.37
CA PRO A 25 8.69 -14.27 -27.63
C PRO A 25 8.75 -15.35 -28.72
N LEU A 26 7.59 -15.59 -29.35
CA LEU A 26 7.52 -16.36 -30.59
C LEU A 26 8.09 -15.53 -31.76
N PRO A 27 8.81 -16.15 -32.71
CA PRO A 27 9.35 -15.44 -33.85
C PRO A 27 8.24 -14.92 -34.76
N LEU A 28 8.29 -13.65 -35.08
CA LEU A 28 7.44 -12.98 -36.06
C LEU A 28 7.72 -13.55 -37.45
N THR A 29 6.86 -14.45 -37.94
CA THR A 29 6.76 -14.75 -39.38
C THR A 29 5.74 -13.76 -39.97
N ALA A 30 6.21 -12.86 -40.79
CA ALA A 30 5.37 -11.97 -41.58
C ALA A 30 4.51 -12.78 -42.54
N LYS A 31 3.22 -12.91 -42.27
CA LYS A 31 2.22 -13.29 -43.28
C LYS A 31 1.60 -11.97 -43.78
N THR A 32 1.86 -11.67 -45.05
CA THR A 32 1.10 -10.68 -45.80
C THR A 32 -0.37 -11.13 -45.87
N ALA A 33 -1.20 -10.51 -45.00
CA ALA A 33 -2.64 -10.62 -45.10
C ALA A 33 -3.15 -9.35 -45.82
N SER A 34 -3.97 -9.61 -46.82
CA SER A 34 -4.76 -8.62 -47.57
C SER A 34 -5.46 -7.65 -46.60
N ALA A 35 -5.24 -6.34 -46.79
CA ALA A 35 -5.90 -5.30 -46.04
C ALA A 35 -7.41 -5.30 -46.38
N ALA A 36 -8.20 -5.91 -45.53
CA ALA A 36 -9.57 -5.46 -45.35
C ALA A 36 -9.48 -4.16 -44.56
N GLU A 37 -9.96 -3.05 -45.09
CA GLU A 37 -10.14 -1.79 -44.38
C GLU A 37 -11.06 -2.04 -43.19
N SER A 38 -10.50 -2.35 -42.06
CA SER A 38 -11.15 -2.30 -40.77
C SER A 38 -11.42 -0.81 -40.52
N GLN A 39 -12.66 -0.37 -40.62
CA GLN A 39 -13.06 0.94 -40.13
C GLN A 39 -12.74 0.94 -38.63
N THR A 40 -11.67 1.62 -38.25
CA THR A 40 -11.29 1.86 -36.88
C THR A 40 -12.40 2.73 -36.23
N VAL A 41 -13.27 2.10 -35.43
CA VAL A 41 -14.32 2.80 -34.70
C VAL A 41 -13.66 3.38 -33.45
N LEU A 42 -13.53 4.70 -33.40
CA LEU A 42 -13.06 5.39 -32.20
C LEU A 42 -14.03 5.14 -31.03
N PRO A 43 -13.52 4.90 -29.82
CA PRO A 43 -14.37 4.79 -28.63
C PRO A 43 -15.08 6.14 -28.42
N PRO A 44 -16.29 6.12 -27.80
CA PRO A 44 -16.99 7.36 -27.45
C PRO A 44 -16.14 8.16 -26.44
N LEU A 45 -16.27 9.49 -26.49
CA LEU A 45 -15.70 10.35 -25.47
C LEU A 45 -16.45 10.14 -24.16
N LEU A 46 -15.76 9.54 -23.19
CA LEU A 46 -16.33 9.30 -21.87
C LEU A 46 -16.34 10.59 -21.03
N GLN A 47 -17.38 10.74 -20.22
CA GLN A 47 -17.51 11.89 -19.31
C GLN A 47 -16.40 11.88 -18.27
N ARG A 48 -15.93 13.06 -17.86
CA ARG A 48 -14.84 13.25 -16.91
C ARG A 48 -15.15 12.59 -15.56
N GLU A 49 -16.40 12.68 -15.14
CA GLU A 49 -16.89 12.18 -13.85
C GLU A 49 -16.70 10.67 -13.71
N LEU A 50 -16.77 9.90 -14.80
CA LEU A 50 -16.50 8.45 -14.80
C LEU A 50 -15.05 8.12 -14.40
N PHE A 51 -14.11 9.03 -14.67
CA PHE A 51 -12.69 8.84 -14.31
C PHE A 51 -12.34 9.39 -12.93
N PHE A 52 -12.93 10.53 -12.55
CA PHE A 52 -12.49 11.33 -11.40
C PHE A 52 -13.51 11.48 -10.29
N GLY A 53 -14.75 11.01 -10.48
CA GLY A 53 -15.74 10.92 -9.41
C GLY A 53 -15.28 9.95 -8.31
N ASP A 54 -15.81 10.10 -7.11
CA ASP A 54 -15.53 9.16 -6.02
C ASP A 54 -16.06 7.76 -6.38
N PRO A 55 -15.32 6.68 -6.04
CA PRO A 55 -15.83 5.33 -6.21
C PRO A 55 -17.05 5.12 -5.31
N GLU A 56 -18.01 4.31 -5.78
CA GLU A 56 -19.18 3.98 -4.98
C GLU A 56 -18.80 3.26 -3.68
N ILE A 57 -17.87 2.31 -3.77
CA ILE A 57 -17.34 1.54 -2.65
C ILE A 57 -15.82 1.39 -2.83
N THR A 58 -15.07 1.50 -1.74
CA THR A 58 -13.62 1.28 -1.74
C THR A 58 -13.10 0.86 -0.38
N GLY A 59 -11.84 0.45 -0.30
CA GLY A 59 -11.09 0.29 0.95
C GLY A 59 -11.65 -0.79 1.88
N ALA A 60 -12.23 -1.88 1.36
CA ALA A 60 -12.81 -2.95 2.16
C ALA A 60 -11.79 -3.64 3.07
N GLN A 61 -12.20 -3.97 4.30
CA GLN A 61 -11.44 -4.70 5.30
C GLN A 61 -12.33 -5.69 6.05
N LEU A 62 -11.82 -6.90 6.26
CA LEU A 62 -12.46 -7.89 7.15
C LEU A 62 -12.23 -7.51 8.61
N SER A 63 -13.24 -7.71 9.45
CA SER A 63 -12.98 -7.75 10.89
C SER A 63 -12.04 -8.90 11.22
N PRO A 64 -11.21 -8.81 12.29
CA PRO A 64 -10.28 -9.86 12.66
C PRO A 64 -10.94 -11.23 12.85
N ASP A 65 -12.17 -11.25 13.37
CA ASP A 65 -12.96 -12.46 13.59
C ASP A 65 -13.71 -12.97 12.34
N GLY A 66 -13.63 -12.25 11.21
CA GLY A 66 -14.29 -12.59 9.96
C GLY A 66 -15.83 -12.46 9.97
N GLN A 67 -16.42 -11.85 11.00
CA GLN A 67 -17.88 -11.72 11.11
C GLN A 67 -18.43 -10.51 10.36
N PHE A 68 -17.58 -9.49 10.10
CA PHE A 68 -17.99 -8.23 9.49
C PHE A 68 -17.06 -7.83 8.35
N LEU A 69 -17.65 -7.10 7.41
CA LEU A 69 -16.97 -6.34 6.36
C LEU A 69 -17.14 -4.85 6.62
N ALA A 70 -16.06 -4.11 6.74
CA ALA A 70 -16.07 -2.66 6.71
C ALA A 70 -15.60 -2.16 5.35
N PHE A 71 -16.08 -1.01 4.89
CA PHE A 71 -15.66 -0.36 3.65
C PHE A 71 -16.00 1.13 3.67
N GLN A 72 -15.41 1.87 2.76
CA GLN A 72 -15.67 3.29 2.57
C GLN A 72 -16.74 3.47 1.47
N LYS A 73 -17.71 4.34 1.76
CA LYS A 73 -18.79 4.72 0.82
C LYS A 73 -19.26 6.12 1.16
N PRO A 74 -19.66 6.96 0.18
CA PRO A 74 -20.23 8.27 0.46
C PRO A 74 -21.52 8.18 1.30
N LEU A 75 -21.61 9.07 2.31
CA LEU A 75 -22.82 9.41 3.05
C LEU A 75 -23.05 10.91 2.84
N ASP A 76 -24.16 11.28 2.18
CA ASP A 76 -24.46 12.67 1.83
C ASP A 76 -23.32 13.41 1.10
N GLY A 77 -22.57 12.68 0.26
CA GLY A 77 -21.47 13.21 -0.54
C GLY A 77 -20.10 13.23 0.14
N VAL A 78 -19.98 12.79 1.40
CA VAL A 78 -18.71 12.66 2.14
C VAL A 78 -18.39 11.21 2.37
N ILE A 79 -17.15 10.78 2.10
CA ILE A 79 -16.69 9.39 2.30
C ILE A 79 -16.67 9.08 3.79
N ASN A 80 -17.46 8.09 4.17
CA ASN A 80 -17.62 7.56 5.52
C ASN A 80 -17.36 6.06 5.57
N VAL A 81 -17.20 5.49 6.77
CA VAL A 81 -17.03 4.05 6.97
C VAL A 81 -18.38 3.39 7.20
N TRP A 82 -18.62 2.33 6.46
CA TRP A 82 -19.81 1.49 6.53
C TRP A 82 -19.43 0.08 6.96
N VAL A 83 -20.36 -0.61 7.62
CA VAL A 83 -20.16 -1.98 8.09
C VAL A 83 -21.40 -2.83 7.79
N LYS A 84 -21.18 -4.08 7.38
CA LYS A 84 -22.21 -5.12 7.29
C LYS A 84 -21.73 -6.44 7.89
N GLY A 85 -22.63 -7.34 8.23
CA GLY A 85 -22.29 -8.73 8.52
C GLY A 85 -21.71 -9.41 7.27
N ILE A 86 -20.79 -10.38 7.48
CA ILE A 86 -20.12 -11.01 6.35
C ILE A 86 -21.12 -11.73 5.41
N ASP A 87 -22.13 -12.37 5.97
CA ASP A 87 -23.18 -13.12 5.25
C ASP A 87 -24.37 -12.23 4.82
N GLU A 88 -24.38 -10.93 5.16
CA GLU A 88 -25.42 -10.00 4.75
C GLU A 88 -25.16 -9.48 3.33
N PRO A 89 -26.18 -9.12 2.54
CA PRO A 89 -25.99 -8.46 1.24
C PRO A 89 -25.39 -7.04 1.42
N MET A 90 -24.81 -6.48 0.37
CA MET A 90 -24.17 -5.16 0.40
C MET A 90 -25.14 -4.04 0.78
N GLU A 91 -26.41 -4.17 0.44
CA GLU A 91 -27.49 -3.21 0.72
C GLU A 91 -27.86 -3.16 2.22
N ALA A 92 -27.51 -4.18 2.99
CA ALA A 92 -27.70 -4.21 4.44
C ALA A 92 -26.62 -3.42 5.21
N ALA A 93 -25.60 -2.90 4.50
CA ALA A 93 -24.57 -2.10 5.11
C ALA A 93 -25.12 -0.82 5.72
N ARG A 94 -24.53 -0.42 6.84
CA ARG A 94 -24.92 0.80 7.57
C ARG A 94 -23.69 1.64 7.88
N PRO A 95 -23.80 2.98 7.86
CA PRO A 95 -22.71 3.85 8.24
C PRO A 95 -22.43 3.70 9.73
N VAL A 96 -21.14 3.57 10.07
CA VAL A 96 -20.65 3.59 11.45
C VAL A 96 -19.97 4.91 11.79
N THR A 97 -19.75 5.74 10.78
CA THR A 97 -19.34 7.14 10.94
C THR A 97 -20.29 8.04 10.16
N ALA A 98 -20.35 9.32 10.52
CA ALA A 98 -21.22 10.30 9.87
C ALA A 98 -20.55 11.68 9.85
N ASP A 99 -19.35 11.76 9.32
CA ASP A 99 -18.67 13.04 9.09
C ASP A 99 -19.31 13.74 7.91
N ALA A 100 -19.63 15.03 8.06
CA ALA A 100 -20.30 15.85 7.06
C ALA A 100 -19.34 16.84 6.35
N GLU A 101 -18.10 16.97 6.81
CA GLU A 101 -17.17 18.00 6.33
C GLU A 101 -15.93 17.39 5.66
N SER A 102 -15.35 16.33 6.26
CA SER A 102 -14.07 15.77 5.83
C SER A 102 -14.18 14.27 5.57
N PRO A 103 -13.68 13.77 4.41
CA PRO A 103 -13.70 12.35 4.11
C PRO A 103 -12.82 11.56 5.07
N ILE A 104 -13.28 10.38 5.50
CA ILE A 104 -12.46 9.43 6.24
C ILE A 104 -11.68 8.59 5.24
N MET A 105 -10.39 8.94 5.05
CA MET A 105 -9.53 8.33 4.04
C MET A 105 -8.85 7.05 4.51
N ILE A 106 -8.58 6.91 5.81
CA ILE A 106 -7.87 5.78 6.39
C ILE A 106 -8.59 5.33 7.65
N TYR A 107 -8.93 4.06 7.68
CA TYR A 107 -9.50 3.41 8.86
C TYR A 107 -8.96 1.99 8.99
N PHE A 108 -9.12 1.39 10.15
CA PHE A 108 -8.77 -0.01 10.41
C PHE A 108 -9.54 -0.55 11.61
N TRP A 109 -9.59 -1.86 11.75
CA TRP A 109 -10.19 -2.53 12.89
C TRP A 109 -9.26 -2.52 14.09
N SER A 110 -9.80 -2.38 15.31
CA SER A 110 -9.10 -2.82 16.51
C SER A 110 -8.83 -4.32 16.44
N ALA A 111 -7.81 -4.80 17.13
CA ALA A 111 -7.38 -6.20 17.02
C ALA A 111 -8.44 -7.21 17.53
N ASP A 112 -9.37 -6.79 18.38
CA ASP A 112 -10.52 -7.57 18.84
C ASP A 112 -11.77 -7.43 17.94
N GLY A 113 -11.71 -6.62 16.89
CA GLY A 113 -12.85 -6.37 16.01
C GLY A 113 -13.99 -5.58 16.65
N ARG A 114 -13.78 -4.96 17.81
CA ARG A 114 -14.82 -4.18 18.50
C ARG A 114 -14.98 -2.78 17.91
N TYR A 115 -13.87 -2.14 17.60
CA TYR A 115 -13.84 -0.76 17.12
C TYR A 115 -13.35 -0.64 15.69
N ILE A 116 -13.92 0.32 14.97
CA ILE A 116 -13.28 0.98 13.82
C ILE A 116 -12.50 2.16 14.38
N LEU A 117 -11.20 2.21 14.06
CA LEU A 117 -10.28 3.28 14.40
C LEU A 117 -9.96 4.07 13.13
N TYR A 118 -9.87 5.38 13.21
CA TYR A 118 -9.49 6.20 12.08
C TYR A 118 -8.76 7.48 12.50
N GLY A 119 -7.94 8.00 11.59
CA GLY A 119 -7.27 9.29 11.76
C GLY A 119 -7.97 10.36 10.96
N GLN A 120 -8.24 11.51 11.56
CA GLN A 120 -8.85 12.65 10.88
C GLN A 120 -8.38 13.97 11.50
N ASP A 121 -8.23 14.97 10.66
CA ASP A 121 -8.02 16.36 11.08
C ASP A 121 -9.33 17.16 10.96
N LYS A 122 -9.33 18.39 11.45
CA LYS A 122 -10.48 19.29 11.35
C LYS A 122 -10.20 20.42 10.38
N GLY A 123 -10.95 20.44 9.27
CA GLY A 123 -10.88 21.55 8.32
C GLY A 123 -9.54 21.70 7.59
N GLY A 124 -8.77 20.61 7.43
CA GLY A 124 -7.48 20.63 6.74
C GLY A 124 -6.33 21.25 7.55
N ASN A 125 -6.42 21.27 8.89
CA ASN A 125 -5.39 21.85 9.76
C ASN A 125 -4.19 20.93 10.01
N GLU A 126 -4.22 19.69 9.45
CA GLU A 126 -3.18 18.65 9.58
C GLU A 126 -2.91 18.20 11.04
N ASN A 127 -3.74 18.57 11.99
CA ASN A 127 -3.71 18.08 13.37
C ASN A 127 -4.58 16.83 13.48
N PHE A 128 -4.02 15.69 13.08
CA PHE A 128 -4.73 14.42 13.05
C PHE A 128 -4.96 13.87 14.46
N HIS A 129 -6.22 13.67 14.81
CA HIS A 129 -6.63 12.93 16.00
C HIS A 129 -6.99 11.49 15.66
N ILE A 130 -6.95 10.62 16.66
CA ILE A 130 -7.38 9.23 16.56
C ILE A 130 -8.80 9.14 17.10
N TYR A 131 -9.71 8.63 16.27
CA TYR A 131 -11.10 8.40 16.62
C TYR A 131 -11.40 6.91 16.71
N ALA A 132 -12.38 6.56 17.55
CA ALA A 132 -12.91 5.21 17.66
C ALA A 132 -14.43 5.24 17.61
N VAL A 133 -15.01 4.27 16.90
CA VAL A 133 -16.45 4.00 16.88
C VAL A 133 -16.70 2.50 17.08
N GLU A 134 -17.72 2.13 17.86
CA GLU A 134 -18.08 0.72 18.03
C GLU A 134 -18.73 0.17 16.76
N ALA A 135 -18.05 -0.77 16.10
CA ALA A 135 -18.51 -1.34 14.84
C ALA A 135 -19.77 -2.18 14.95
N LYS A 136 -19.99 -2.81 16.11
CA LYS A 136 -21.10 -3.74 16.39
C LYS A 136 -22.33 -3.08 17.03
N SER A 137 -22.36 -1.77 17.16
CA SER A 137 -23.49 -1.02 17.72
C SER A 137 -24.67 -0.99 16.72
N LEU A 138 -25.38 -2.10 16.59
CA LEU A 138 -26.34 -2.40 15.52
C LEU A 138 -27.80 -2.00 15.84
N GLY A 139 -28.05 -1.23 16.89
CA GLY A 139 -29.38 -0.89 17.36
C GLY A 139 -29.73 0.58 17.23
N GLY A 140 -30.18 1.03 16.05
CA GLY A 140 -31.06 2.19 15.89
C GLY A 140 -30.60 3.60 16.26
N THR A 141 -29.44 3.76 16.87
CA THR A 141 -28.80 5.06 17.15
C THR A 141 -27.51 5.19 16.34
N SER A 142 -27.27 6.38 15.79
CA SER A 142 -25.99 6.66 15.12
C SER A 142 -24.84 6.32 16.08
N PRO A 143 -23.82 5.58 15.63
CA PRO A 143 -22.68 5.23 16.48
C PRO A 143 -22.03 6.50 17.05
N VAL A 144 -21.69 6.48 18.32
CA VAL A 144 -21.02 7.62 18.95
C VAL A 144 -19.53 7.50 18.68
N THR A 145 -19.03 8.40 17.88
CA THR A 145 -17.59 8.59 17.65
C THR A 145 -16.94 9.19 18.89
N ARG A 146 -15.83 8.59 19.34
CA ARG A 146 -15.01 9.11 20.45
C ARG A 146 -13.68 9.59 19.92
N ASP A 147 -13.31 10.82 20.23
CA ASP A 147 -11.94 11.31 20.07
C ASP A 147 -11.07 10.71 21.18
N LEU A 148 -10.10 9.90 20.84
CA LEU A 148 -9.19 9.25 21.78
C LEU A 148 -7.97 10.10 22.12
N THR A 149 -7.74 11.18 21.37
CA THR A 149 -6.62 12.10 21.55
C THR A 149 -7.08 13.58 21.57
N PRO A 150 -8.05 13.94 22.45
CA PRO A 150 -8.74 15.24 22.43
C PRO A 150 -7.88 16.37 23.01
N VAL A 151 -6.73 16.63 22.38
CA VAL A 151 -5.81 17.71 22.76
C VAL A 151 -5.63 18.65 21.57
N GLU A 152 -5.93 19.91 21.74
CA GLU A 152 -5.85 20.91 20.68
C GLU A 152 -4.42 21.13 20.20
N GLY A 153 -4.24 21.24 18.87
CA GLY A 153 -2.95 21.57 18.24
C GLY A 153 -1.93 20.45 18.19
N ILE A 154 -2.34 19.21 18.52
CA ILE A 154 -1.46 18.03 18.40
C ILE A 154 -1.69 17.26 17.11
N THR A 155 -0.70 16.47 16.75
CA THR A 155 -0.85 15.40 15.76
C THR A 155 -0.59 14.05 16.42
N ALA A 156 -1.55 13.15 16.29
CA ALA A 156 -1.41 11.76 16.73
C ALA A 156 -0.91 10.87 15.60
N ARG A 157 -0.08 9.88 15.94
CA ARG A 157 0.38 8.82 15.04
C ARG A 157 0.10 7.46 15.66
N ILE A 158 -0.22 6.46 14.84
CA ILE A 158 -0.37 5.09 15.31
C ILE A 158 0.88 4.31 14.90
N TYR A 159 1.56 3.73 15.87
CA TYR A 159 2.73 2.90 15.64
C TYR A 159 2.41 1.40 15.58
N SER A 160 1.41 0.96 16.37
CA SER A 160 1.07 -0.46 16.40
C SER A 160 -0.36 -0.69 16.91
N VAL A 161 -0.99 -1.74 16.37
CA VAL A 161 -2.26 -2.33 16.84
C VAL A 161 -1.95 -3.80 17.18
N PRO A 162 -1.41 -4.08 18.37
CA PRO A 162 -0.92 -5.41 18.71
C PRO A 162 -2.08 -6.37 18.92
N LYS A 163 -2.10 -7.50 18.19
CA LYS A 163 -3.17 -8.50 18.28
C LYS A 163 -3.19 -9.28 19.58
N ARG A 164 -2.06 -9.33 20.30
CA ARG A 164 -1.96 -10.05 21.60
C ARG A 164 -2.41 -9.20 22.78
N THR A 165 -2.52 -7.89 22.62
CA THR A 165 -3.04 -6.95 23.62
C THR A 165 -4.12 -6.06 22.99
N PRO A 166 -5.27 -6.66 22.56
CA PRO A 166 -6.23 -6.05 21.64
C PRO A 166 -6.95 -4.81 22.18
N ASN A 167 -6.93 -4.60 23.50
CA ASN A 167 -7.56 -3.43 24.14
C ASN A 167 -6.69 -2.16 24.06
N HIS A 168 -5.46 -2.27 23.57
CA HIS A 168 -4.53 -1.15 23.52
C HIS A 168 -3.96 -0.97 22.13
N ILE A 169 -3.58 0.27 21.82
CA ILE A 169 -2.75 0.62 20.68
C ILE A 169 -1.54 1.42 21.15
N ILE A 170 -0.49 1.41 20.36
CA ILE A 170 0.71 2.21 20.63
C ILE A 170 0.68 3.42 19.70
N ILE A 171 0.72 4.61 20.28
CA ILE A 171 0.56 5.86 19.56
C ILE A 171 1.73 6.82 19.85
N GLY A 172 1.90 7.80 18.98
CA GLY A 172 2.76 8.95 19.18
C GLY A 172 1.94 10.23 19.31
N LEU A 173 2.30 11.09 20.24
CA LEU A 173 1.70 12.43 20.38
C LEU A 173 2.81 13.48 20.50
N ASN A 174 2.67 14.58 19.77
CA ASN A 174 3.60 15.71 19.81
C ASN A 174 3.17 16.80 20.81
N GLU A 175 2.48 16.41 21.88
CA GLU A 175 1.92 17.30 22.91
C GLU A 175 3.02 18.07 23.66
N ARG A 176 4.12 17.41 24.06
CA ARG A 176 5.23 18.02 24.79
C ARG A 176 6.12 18.87 23.88
N ASN A 177 6.38 18.39 22.67
CA ASN A 177 7.24 19.04 21.68
C ASN A 177 6.62 18.91 20.30
N PRO A 178 6.27 20.01 19.61
CA PRO A 178 5.63 19.96 18.28
C PRO A 178 6.43 19.21 17.21
N GLN A 179 7.75 19.04 17.39
CA GLN A 179 8.62 18.37 16.43
C GLN A 179 8.72 16.86 16.67
N PHE A 180 8.50 16.39 17.90
CA PHE A 180 8.74 15.02 18.31
C PHE A 180 7.49 14.40 18.90
N HIS A 181 7.27 13.12 18.59
CA HIS A 181 6.15 12.38 19.12
C HIS A 181 6.62 11.46 20.25
N ASP A 182 6.18 11.74 21.46
CA ASP A 182 6.36 10.85 22.60
C ASP A 182 5.45 9.61 22.43
N VAL A 183 5.88 8.47 22.92
CA VAL A 183 5.19 7.19 22.73
C VAL A 183 4.29 6.88 23.91
N TYR A 184 3.02 6.60 23.62
CA TYR A 184 2.03 6.24 24.61
C TYR A 184 1.39 4.89 24.29
N ARG A 185 0.98 4.18 25.33
CA ARG A 185 -0.03 3.13 25.24
C ARG A 185 -1.38 3.77 25.52
N LEU A 186 -2.31 3.57 24.60
CA LEU A 186 -3.67 4.09 24.67
C LEU A 186 -4.65 2.95 24.86
N ASP A 187 -5.44 2.97 25.93
CA ASP A 187 -6.53 2.04 26.16
C ASP A 187 -7.75 2.43 25.33
N LEU A 188 -8.22 1.54 24.46
CA LEU A 188 -9.33 1.80 23.55
C LEU A 188 -10.68 1.91 24.24
N THR A 189 -10.83 1.32 25.43
CA THR A 189 -12.10 1.31 26.18
C THR A 189 -12.24 2.59 27.00
N THR A 190 -11.20 2.97 27.73
CA THR A 190 -11.23 4.13 28.64
C THR A 190 -10.74 5.42 28.00
N GLY A 191 -9.88 5.34 26.99
CA GLY A 191 -9.15 6.48 26.42
C GLY A 191 -7.94 6.90 27.28
N GLU A 192 -7.60 6.13 28.34
CA GLU A 192 -6.46 6.41 29.20
C GLU A 192 -5.13 6.24 28.43
N ARG A 193 -4.22 7.20 28.62
CA ARG A 193 -2.91 7.22 27.99
C ARG A 193 -1.81 7.01 29.04
N THR A 194 -0.95 6.03 28.80
CA THR A 194 0.25 5.78 29.62
C THR A 194 1.49 6.12 28.81
N LEU A 195 2.29 7.08 29.26
CA LEU A 195 3.58 7.39 28.63
C LEU A 195 4.53 6.20 28.73
N LEU A 196 5.06 5.74 27.60
CA LEU A 196 6.04 4.66 27.51
C LEU A 196 7.46 5.21 27.29
N ILE A 197 7.61 6.12 26.34
CA ILE A 197 8.93 6.67 25.97
C ILE A 197 8.76 8.16 25.66
N GLN A 198 9.61 8.98 26.26
CA GLN A 198 9.80 10.35 25.90
C GLN A 198 10.79 10.43 24.72
N ASN A 199 10.39 11.04 23.62
CA ASN A 199 11.22 11.14 22.41
C ASN A 199 12.09 12.40 22.46
N ASP A 200 13.30 12.29 22.95
CA ASP A 200 14.29 13.37 22.98
C ASP A 200 15.38 13.20 21.89
N GLU A 201 15.36 12.10 21.14
CA GLU A 201 16.41 11.73 20.19
C GLU A 201 15.97 11.77 18.73
N ASN A 202 14.89 12.50 18.42
CA ASN A 202 14.37 12.65 17.05
C ASN A 202 14.07 11.29 16.36
N ILE A 203 13.48 10.36 17.10
CA ILE A 203 13.04 9.10 16.51
C ILE A 203 11.80 9.34 15.66
N ALA A 204 11.88 8.99 14.38
CA ALA A 204 10.82 9.19 13.40
C ALA A 204 9.79 8.04 13.42
N LEU A 205 10.23 6.81 13.68
CA LEU A 205 9.39 5.62 13.70
C LEU A 205 9.75 4.71 14.88
N TRP A 206 8.71 4.18 15.53
CA TRP A 206 8.85 3.17 16.57
C TRP A 206 8.27 1.84 16.12
N THR A 207 8.98 0.74 16.39
CA THR A 207 8.52 -0.62 16.10
C THR A 207 8.34 -1.40 17.38
N THR A 208 7.18 -2.03 17.53
CA THR A 208 6.85 -2.89 18.66
C THR A 208 7.12 -4.35 18.36
N ASP A 209 7.36 -5.14 19.41
CA ASP A 209 7.21 -6.59 19.30
C ASP A 209 5.72 -6.98 19.17
N LEU A 210 5.45 -8.27 19.05
CA LEU A 210 4.08 -8.77 18.85
C LEU A 210 3.18 -8.61 20.10
N ASP A 211 3.76 -8.34 21.26
CA ASP A 211 3.05 -8.07 22.51
C ASP A 211 2.79 -6.58 22.74
N GLY A 212 3.26 -5.72 21.81
CA GLY A 212 3.07 -4.27 21.88
C GLY A 212 4.13 -3.52 22.69
N ASN A 213 5.23 -4.18 23.08
CA ASN A 213 6.34 -3.49 23.72
C ASN A 213 7.17 -2.75 22.67
N VAL A 214 7.49 -1.50 22.90
CA VAL A 214 8.33 -0.68 22.02
C VAL A 214 9.78 -1.17 22.13
N ARG A 215 10.34 -1.69 21.04
CA ARG A 215 11.63 -2.37 21.02
C ARG A 215 12.67 -1.71 20.11
N ILE A 216 12.22 -0.99 19.10
CA ILE A 216 13.07 -0.37 18.07
C ILE A 216 12.65 1.08 17.87
N GLY A 217 13.64 1.97 17.81
CA GLY A 217 13.55 3.30 17.25
C GLY A 217 14.25 3.36 15.90
N TYR A 218 13.74 4.18 14.99
CA TYR A 218 14.37 4.47 13.70
C TYR A 218 14.48 5.97 13.51
N ARG A 219 15.67 6.45 13.12
CA ARG A 219 15.92 7.86 12.85
C ARG A 219 16.87 8.07 11.69
N GLN A 220 16.87 9.26 11.16
CA GLN A 220 17.96 9.75 10.32
C GLN A 220 19.11 10.22 11.21
N SER A 221 20.35 9.82 10.89
CA SER A 221 21.54 10.29 11.58
C SER A 221 21.88 11.74 11.20
N LEU A 222 22.73 12.40 11.98
CA LEU A 222 23.22 13.75 11.68
C LEU A 222 24.01 13.82 10.36
N GLU A 223 24.58 12.72 9.91
CA GLU A 223 25.30 12.59 8.64
C GLU A 223 24.38 12.26 7.46
N GLY A 224 23.07 12.22 7.68
CA GLY A 224 22.05 11.93 6.66
C GLY A 224 21.77 10.45 6.41
N GLY A 225 22.54 9.54 7.02
CA GLY A 225 22.27 8.10 6.98
C GLY A 225 21.09 7.71 7.88
N HIS A 226 20.88 6.41 8.04
CA HIS A 226 19.77 5.85 8.80
C HIS A 226 20.26 4.96 9.93
N GLU A 227 19.61 5.04 11.09
CA GLU A 227 19.93 4.25 12.27
C GLU A 227 18.68 3.50 12.76
N ILE A 228 18.85 2.20 12.99
CA ILE A 228 17.91 1.34 13.72
C ILE A 228 18.51 1.15 15.12
N LEU A 229 17.76 1.55 16.14
CA LEU A 229 18.21 1.57 17.52
C LEU A 229 17.34 0.63 18.36
N ALA A 230 17.97 -0.24 19.14
CA ALA A 230 17.27 -1.04 20.14
C ALA A 230 16.95 -0.20 21.38
N VAL A 231 15.72 -0.31 21.87
CA VAL A 231 15.29 0.27 23.14
C VAL A 231 15.88 -0.58 24.27
N GLN A 232 16.70 0.02 25.09
CA GLN A 232 17.37 -0.58 26.25
C GLN A 232 16.90 0.10 27.54
N LYS A 233 17.20 -0.51 28.68
CA LYS A 233 16.85 0.07 29.98
C LYS A 233 17.46 1.46 30.19
N ASP A 234 18.66 1.68 29.66
CA ASP A 234 19.46 2.88 29.88
C ASP A 234 19.46 3.83 28.64
N GLY A 235 18.54 3.63 27.67
CA GLY A 235 18.42 4.46 26.49
C GLY A 235 18.37 3.70 25.17
N LEU A 236 18.75 4.34 24.08
CA LEU A 236 18.73 3.79 22.73
C LEU A 236 20.13 3.40 22.29
N THR A 237 20.27 2.20 21.72
CA THR A 237 21.57 1.69 21.25
C THR A 237 21.48 1.33 19.76
N PRO A 238 22.34 1.89 18.88
CA PRO A 238 22.37 1.53 17.47
C PRO A 238 22.68 0.03 17.28
N VAL A 239 21.83 -0.66 16.51
CA VAL A 239 21.99 -2.09 16.18
C VAL A 239 22.14 -2.36 14.69
N TYR A 240 21.77 -1.38 13.85
CA TYR A 240 21.96 -1.45 12.41
C TYR A 240 22.00 -0.03 11.83
N THR A 241 22.98 0.26 10.97
CA THR A 241 23.18 1.58 10.38
C THR A 241 23.36 1.48 8.88
N CYS A 242 22.86 2.47 8.15
CA CYS A 242 23.01 2.62 6.71
C CYS A 242 23.50 4.03 6.38
N ARG A 243 24.28 4.14 5.31
CA ARG A 243 24.75 5.44 4.79
C ARG A 243 23.60 6.16 4.08
N ILE A 244 23.81 7.42 3.75
CA ILE A 244 22.80 8.28 3.08
C ILE A 244 22.34 7.71 1.73
N GLU A 245 23.18 7.00 1.01
CA GLU A 245 22.86 6.38 -0.28
C GLU A 245 22.11 5.05 -0.15
N GLU A 246 21.95 4.57 1.08
CA GLU A 246 21.41 3.25 1.38
C GLU A 246 20.05 3.36 2.03
N THR A 247 19.27 2.32 1.90
CA THR A 247 17.98 2.16 2.57
C THR A 247 18.08 1.08 3.64
N CYS A 248 17.60 1.37 4.84
CA CYS A 248 17.33 0.37 5.87
C CYS A 248 16.16 0.81 6.74
N VAL A 249 15.09 0.02 6.74
CA VAL A 249 13.86 0.31 7.47
C VAL A 249 13.39 -0.95 8.19
N PRO A 250 13.15 -0.91 9.52
CA PRO A 250 12.54 -2.04 10.24
C PRO A 250 11.08 -2.18 9.83
N ILE A 251 10.60 -3.44 9.65
CA ILE A 251 9.23 -3.74 9.24
C ILE A 251 8.40 -4.24 10.42
N ARG A 252 8.83 -5.34 11.02
CA ARG A 252 8.14 -5.98 12.14
C ARG A 252 9.05 -6.98 12.85
N PHE A 253 8.68 -7.32 14.08
CA PHE A 253 9.32 -8.41 14.79
C PHE A 253 8.97 -9.77 14.21
N HIS A 254 9.95 -10.64 14.20
CA HIS A 254 9.76 -12.07 13.99
C HIS A 254 9.02 -12.66 15.21
N LYS A 255 8.32 -13.77 15.01
CA LYS A 255 7.51 -14.44 16.05
C LYS A 255 8.28 -14.86 17.32
N ASP A 256 9.62 -14.96 17.24
CA ASP A 256 10.46 -15.28 18.39
C ASP A 256 10.73 -14.09 19.34
N GLY A 257 10.33 -12.87 18.96
CA GLY A 257 10.51 -11.66 19.75
C GLY A 257 11.97 -11.19 19.91
N GLN A 258 12.93 -11.82 19.23
CA GLN A 258 14.38 -11.51 19.30
C GLN A 258 14.91 -10.92 18.00
N ARG A 259 14.30 -11.26 16.88
CA ARG A 259 14.71 -10.83 15.56
C ARG A 259 13.70 -9.88 14.96
N VAL A 260 14.16 -8.99 14.10
CA VAL A 260 13.31 -8.03 13.39
C VAL A 260 13.52 -8.16 11.89
N TYR A 261 12.44 -8.24 11.14
CA TYR A 261 12.48 -8.09 9.69
C TYR A 261 12.77 -6.63 9.35
N LEU A 262 13.69 -6.44 8.43
CA LEU A 262 14.00 -5.14 7.86
C LEU A 262 14.21 -5.25 6.35
N ILE A 263 13.99 -4.16 5.64
CA ILE A 263 14.39 -4.02 4.26
C ILE A 263 15.70 -3.24 4.20
N SER A 264 16.66 -3.72 3.40
CA SER A 264 17.95 -3.03 3.27
C SER A 264 18.68 -3.39 1.98
N ASN A 265 19.38 -2.39 1.41
CA ASN A 265 20.34 -2.56 0.32
C ASN A 265 21.77 -2.24 0.76
N ARG A 266 22.05 -2.24 2.08
CA ARG A 266 23.37 -1.91 2.63
C ARG A 266 24.52 -2.69 1.97
N ASP A 267 24.30 -3.99 1.72
CA ASP A 267 25.32 -4.89 1.17
C ASP A 267 25.13 -5.20 -0.33
N GLY A 268 24.29 -4.44 -1.03
CA GLY A 268 23.97 -4.69 -2.43
C GLY A 268 23.37 -3.49 -3.13
N ASN A 269 22.93 -3.70 -4.38
CA ASN A 269 22.23 -2.68 -5.15
C ASN A 269 20.72 -2.70 -4.85
N LEU A 270 20.09 -3.87 -4.88
CA LEU A 270 18.65 -4.01 -4.67
C LEU A 270 18.33 -4.09 -3.17
N ILE A 271 17.19 -3.52 -2.78
CA ILE A 271 16.62 -3.71 -1.45
C ILE A 271 16.21 -5.18 -1.30
N GLN A 272 16.60 -5.77 -0.18
CA GLN A 272 16.35 -7.15 0.20
C GLN A 272 15.55 -7.20 1.49
N LEU A 273 14.75 -8.25 1.69
CA LEU A 273 14.21 -8.57 3.01
C LEU A 273 15.29 -9.27 3.83
N LYS A 274 15.60 -8.71 4.98
CA LYS A 274 16.59 -9.27 5.92
C LYS A 274 15.96 -9.53 7.28
N LEU A 275 16.58 -10.41 8.04
CA LEU A 275 16.23 -10.70 9.43
C LEU A 275 17.44 -10.37 10.32
N LEU A 276 17.30 -9.33 11.13
CA LEU A 276 18.31 -8.84 12.07
C LEU A 276 18.09 -9.45 13.45
N ASN A 277 19.12 -10.07 14.02
CA ASN A 277 19.14 -10.46 15.42
C ASN A 277 19.62 -9.27 16.25
N LEU A 278 18.83 -8.84 17.24
CA LEU A 278 19.12 -7.63 18.01
C LEU A 278 20.28 -7.80 18.99
N GLU A 279 20.51 -9.01 19.49
CA GLU A 279 21.59 -9.31 20.44
C GLU A 279 22.95 -9.41 19.74
N SER A 280 23.02 -10.25 18.70
CA SER A 280 24.28 -10.45 17.96
C SER A 280 24.54 -9.34 16.92
N GLN A 281 23.57 -8.51 16.60
CA GLN A 281 23.60 -7.47 15.55
C GLN A 281 23.91 -8.04 14.15
N GLN A 282 23.74 -9.34 13.95
CA GLN A 282 23.94 -10.00 12.67
C GLN A 282 22.63 -10.02 11.88
N SER A 283 22.70 -9.69 10.61
CA SER A 283 21.56 -9.80 9.70
C SER A 283 21.80 -10.90 8.66
N GLN A 284 20.74 -11.62 8.33
CA GLN A 284 20.74 -12.60 7.24
C GLN A 284 19.69 -12.21 6.20
N VAL A 285 19.98 -12.50 4.94
CA VAL A 285 19.03 -12.32 3.85
C VAL A 285 17.94 -13.39 3.96
N VAL A 286 16.67 -12.94 3.90
CA VAL A 286 15.49 -13.82 3.86
C VAL A 286 15.00 -13.96 2.43
N GLU A 287 14.88 -12.83 1.71
CA GLU A 287 14.34 -12.78 0.35
C GLU A 287 15.05 -11.72 -0.48
N VAL A 288 15.23 -12.04 -1.75
CA VAL A 288 15.70 -11.13 -2.81
C VAL A 288 14.81 -11.32 -4.02
N ASP A 289 14.79 -10.36 -4.93
CA ASP A 289 14.08 -10.55 -6.20
C ASP A 289 14.65 -11.76 -6.95
N PRO A 290 13.86 -12.82 -7.20
CA PRO A 290 14.34 -14.00 -7.94
C PRO A 290 14.82 -13.70 -9.35
N GLU A 291 14.34 -12.59 -9.96
CA GLU A 291 14.78 -12.14 -11.28
C GLU A 291 15.95 -11.13 -11.20
N ASN A 292 16.33 -10.72 -9.99
CA ASN A 292 17.42 -9.76 -9.74
C ASN A 292 17.29 -8.44 -10.54
N GLN A 293 16.07 -7.92 -10.66
CA GLN A 293 15.77 -6.73 -11.46
C GLN A 293 15.32 -5.53 -10.63
N VAL A 294 14.61 -5.78 -9.52
CA VAL A 294 13.92 -4.73 -8.76
C VAL A 294 14.06 -4.91 -7.25
N ASP A 295 13.79 -3.85 -6.53
CA ASP A 295 13.78 -3.84 -5.07
C ASP A 295 12.68 -4.75 -4.51
N PHE A 296 12.90 -5.26 -3.30
CA PHE A 296 11.87 -5.91 -2.51
C PHE A 296 10.65 -4.99 -2.38
N GLY A 297 9.47 -5.49 -2.73
CA GLY A 297 8.24 -4.70 -2.80
C GLY A 297 7.37 -4.84 -1.56
N GLY A 298 7.26 -6.03 -0.97
CA GLY A 298 6.42 -6.24 0.20
C GLY A 298 6.39 -7.67 0.72
N ALA A 299 5.86 -7.81 1.94
CA ALA A 299 5.67 -9.08 2.63
C ALA A 299 4.26 -9.15 3.24
N VAL A 300 3.66 -10.34 3.17
CA VAL A 300 2.45 -10.66 3.93
C VAL A 300 2.79 -11.73 4.95
N PHE A 301 2.29 -11.53 6.17
CA PHE A 301 2.45 -12.46 7.27
C PHE A 301 1.10 -13.07 7.64
N SER A 302 1.10 -14.37 7.93
CA SER A 302 -0.05 -15.06 8.49
C SER A 302 -0.53 -14.35 9.75
N GLN A 303 -1.83 -14.13 9.85
CA GLN A 303 -2.41 -13.58 11.08
C GLN A 303 -2.48 -14.64 12.20
N ALA A 304 -2.60 -15.93 11.82
CA ALA A 304 -2.67 -17.05 12.75
C ALA A 304 -1.30 -17.45 13.32
N THR A 305 -0.23 -17.46 12.49
CA THR A 305 1.07 -18.04 12.89
C THR A 305 2.22 -17.04 12.96
N ASP A 306 2.02 -15.80 12.53
CA ASP A 306 3.04 -14.75 12.39
C ASP A 306 4.18 -15.11 11.42
N GLU A 307 4.02 -16.14 10.59
CA GLU A 307 4.98 -16.55 9.58
C GLU A 307 4.87 -15.70 8.33
N LEU A 308 5.99 -15.49 7.66
CA LEU A 308 6.03 -14.91 6.32
C LEU A 308 5.35 -15.88 5.35
N ILE A 309 4.32 -15.44 4.64
CA ILE A 309 3.54 -16.29 3.73
C ILE A 309 3.60 -15.86 2.26
N VAL A 310 3.86 -14.57 1.99
CA VAL A 310 3.99 -14.04 0.64
C VAL A 310 5.07 -12.97 0.60
N THR A 311 5.85 -12.93 -0.49
CA THR A 311 6.71 -11.81 -0.85
C THR A 311 6.34 -11.27 -2.23
N SER A 312 6.64 -10.00 -2.49
CA SER A 312 6.32 -9.35 -3.76
C SER A 312 7.40 -8.41 -4.23
N TYR A 313 7.42 -8.20 -5.55
CA TYR A 313 8.39 -7.36 -6.27
C TYR A 313 7.68 -6.59 -7.38
N VAL A 314 7.97 -5.30 -7.49
CA VAL A 314 7.36 -4.41 -8.50
C VAL A 314 8.31 -4.26 -9.68
N GLY A 315 8.16 -5.14 -10.67
CA GLY A 315 8.82 -5.04 -11.96
C GLY A 315 8.02 -4.20 -12.96
N ASP A 316 7.96 -4.65 -14.20
CA ASP A 316 7.05 -4.11 -15.21
C ASP A 316 5.58 -4.28 -14.78
N ARG A 317 5.31 -5.43 -14.17
CA ARG A 317 4.13 -5.72 -13.37
C ARG A 317 4.56 -6.26 -12.01
N ILE A 318 3.65 -6.34 -11.04
CA ILE A 318 4.00 -6.90 -9.73
C ILE A 318 4.09 -8.42 -9.84
N ARG A 319 5.10 -9.00 -9.19
CA ARG A 319 5.33 -10.43 -9.06
C ARG A 319 5.16 -10.82 -7.61
N ILE A 320 4.46 -11.92 -7.33
CA ILE A 320 4.31 -12.47 -5.98
C ILE A 320 4.86 -13.89 -5.90
N TYR A 321 5.45 -14.20 -4.76
CA TYR A 321 6.04 -15.50 -4.48
C TYR A 321 5.46 -16.04 -3.16
N PRO A 322 4.77 -17.20 -3.22
CA PRO A 322 4.28 -17.88 -2.02
C PRO A 322 5.44 -18.48 -1.25
N GLN A 323 5.36 -18.43 0.08
CA GLN A 323 6.40 -18.95 0.95
C GLN A 323 6.09 -20.35 1.51
N ASN A 324 4.94 -20.93 1.15
CA ASN A 324 4.56 -22.31 1.47
C ASN A 324 3.56 -22.88 0.47
N ASP A 325 3.41 -24.21 0.49
CA ASP A 325 2.58 -24.95 -0.47
C ASP A 325 1.08 -24.59 -0.37
N LYS A 326 0.58 -24.27 0.82
CA LYS A 326 -0.83 -23.88 1.02
C LYS A 326 -1.13 -22.56 0.29
N ILE A 327 -0.28 -21.57 0.46
CA ILE A 327 -0.42 -20.29 -0.26
C ILE A 327 -0.20 -20.47 -1.76
N ALA A 328 0.72 -21.35 -2.17
CA ALA A 328 0.92 -21.66 -3.59
C ALA A 328 -0.36 -22.24 -4.22
N ALA A 329 -1.05 -23.14 -3.52
CA ALA A 329 -2.32 -23.70 -3.95
C ALA A 329 -3.45 -22.66 -4.02
N ASP A 330 -3.57 -21.80 -2.99
CA ASP A 330 -4.54 -20.68 -2.97
C ASP A 330 -4.32 -19.75 -4.17
N LEU A 331 -3.07 -19.37 -4.43
CA LEU A 331 -2.73 -18.50 -5.54
C LEU A 331 -2.98 -19.16 -6.92
N ALA A 332 -2.73 -20.46 -7.04
CA ALA A 332 -3.04 -21.22 -8.26
C ALA A 332 -4.55 -21.24 -8.54
N PHE A 333 -5.36 -21.50 -7.50
CA PHE A 333 -6.82 -21.41 -7.57
C PHE A 333 -7.29 -20.03 -8.01
N LEU A 334 -6.82 -18.97 -7.33
CA LEU A 334 -7.21 -17.60 -7.64
C LEU A 334 -6.85 -17.21 -9.09
N LYS A 335 -5.69 -17.61 -9.59
CA LYS A 335 -5.29 -17.37 -10.99
C LYS A 335 -6.22 -18.07 -11.99
N GLN A 336 -6.68 -19.26 -11.67
CA GLN A 336 -7.62 -19.99 -12.51
C GLN A 336 -8.99 -19.30 -12.55
N GLN A 337 -9.46 -18.77 -11.42
CA GLN A 337 -10.76 -18.09 -11.31
C GLN A 337 -10.73 -16.66 -11.87
N LEU A 338 -9.58 -16.00 -11.80
CA LEU A 338 -9.38 -14.59 -12.14
C LEU A 338 -8.24 -14.45 -13.16
N PRO A 339 -8.46 -14.87 -14.41
CA PRO A 339 -7.45 -14.77 -15.47
C PRO A 339 -7.21 -13.31 -15.87
N ASP A 340 -6.02 -13.02 -16.36
CA ASP A 340 -5.61 -11.75 -17.00
C ASP A 340 -5.68 -10.48 -16.13
N VAL A 341 -5.89 -10.63 -14.83
CA VAL A 341 -5.89 -9.53 -13.86
C VAL A 341 -4.76 -9.68 -12.83
N ASP A 342 -4.39 -8.57 -12.28
CA ASP A 342 -3.51 -8.53 -11.12
C ASP A 342 -4.33 -8.84 -9.86
N ILE A 343 -3.82 -9.74 -9.02
CA ILE A 343 -4.44 -10.17 -7.77
C ILE A 343 -3.77 -9.43 -6.61
N VAL A 344 -4.57 -8.93 -5.68
CA VAL A 344 -4.11 -8.20 -4.50
C VAL A 344 -4.72 -8.83 -3.25
N LEU A 345 -3.87 -9.30 -2.33
CA LEU A 345 -4.32 -9.73 -1.02
C LEU A 345 -4.50 -8.48 -0.14
N GLN A 346 -5.74 -8.08 0.14
CA GLN A 346 -6.06 -6.83 0.84
C GLN A 346 -6.18 -7.01 2.35
N SER A 347 -6.80 -8.09 2.80
CA SER A 347 -7.09 -8.34 4.21
C SER A 347 -7.15 -9.84 4.49
N LEU A 348 -6.81 -10.25 5.72
CA LEU A 348 -6.90 -11.61 6.24
C LEU A 348 -7.56 -11.60 7.61
N THR A 349 -8.40 -12.60 7.90
CA THR A 349 -8.89 -12.85 9.26
C THR A 349 -7.79 -13.41 10.17
N ILE A 350 -7.98 -13.31 11.49
CA ILE A 350 -6.98 -13.71 12.48
C ILE A 350 -6.65 -15.22 12.44
N ASP A 351 -7.56 -16.03 11.93
CA ASP A 351 -7.40 -17.47 11.70
C ASP A 351 -6.90 -17.81 10.28
N ASP A 352 -6.63 -16.81 9.45
CA ASP A 352 -6.27 -16.92 8.02
C ASP A 352 -7.34 -17.62 7.15
N ARG A 353 -8.58 -17.76 7.62
CA ARG A 353 -9.63 -18.44 6.86
C ARG A 353 -10.14 -17.60 5.70
N PHE A 354 -10.58 -16.40 6.00
CA PHE A 354 -11.08 -15.48 4.98
C PHE A 354 -10.01 -14.51 4.51
N ALA A 355 -9.99 -14.24 3.21
CA ALA A 355 -9.17 -13.23 2.59
C ALA A 355 -10.00 -12.31 1.70
N LEU A 356 -9.74 -11.02 1.72
CA LEU A 356 -10.19 -10.12 0.66
C LEU A 356 -9.17 -10.10 -0.46
N ILE A 357 -9.65 -10.36 -1.65
CA ILE A 357 -8.87 -10.38 -2.88
C ILE A 357 -9.30 -9.21 -3.75
N GLY A 358 -8.41 -8.26 -3.94
CA GLY A 358 -8.58 -7.21 -4.94
C GLY A 358 -8.07 -7.68 -6.30
N THR A 359 -8.71 -7.22 -7.38
CA THR A 359 -8.21 -7.38 -8.74
C THR A 359 -8.15 -6.04 -9.43
N ARG A 360 -7.20 -5.88 -10.34
CA ARG A 360 -7.09 -4.72 -11.19
C ARG A 360 -6.28 -5.04 -12.44
N SER A 361 -6.44 -4.20 -13.45
CA SER A 361 -5.55 -4.18 -14.61
C SER A 361 -5.43 -2.74 -15.11
N ASP A 362 -4.77 -2.54 -16.22
CA ASP A 362 -4.71 -1.24 -16.91
C ASP A 362 -6.09 -0.75 -17.40
N VAL A 363 -7.01 -1.67 -17.71
CA VAL A 363 -8.38 -1.41 -18.15
C VAL A 363 -9.44 -1.77 -17.10
N ASN A 364 -9.05 -2.09 -15.88
CA ASN A 364 -9.96 -2.42 -14.79
C ASN A 364 -9.53 -1.68 -13.51
N PRO A 365 -10.32 -0.69 -13.04
CA PRO A 365 -10.03 0.06 -11.81
C PRO A 365 -9.87 -0.80 -10.57
N GLY A 366 -10.67 -1.87 -10.47
CA GLY A 366 -10.66 -2.80 -9.35
C GLY A 366 -11.96 -3.57 -9.22
N SER A 367 -11.85 -4.74 -8.61
CA SER A 367 -12.97 -5.54 -8.11
C SER A 367 -12.52 -6.23 -6.84
N THR A 368 -13.39 -6.33 -5.84
CA THR A 368 -13.07 -6.97 -4.56
C THR A 368 -13.90 -8.24 -4.40
N TYR A 369 -13.22 -9.29 -3.95
CA TYR A 369 -13.79 -10.62 -3.73
C TYR A 369 -13.52 -11.09 -2.30
N LEU A 370 -14.46 -11.86 -1.76
CA LEU A 370 -14.27 -12.65 -0.53
C LEU A 370 -13.81 -14.06 -0.94
N PHE A 371 -12.69 -14.48 -0.40
CA PHE A 371 -12.14 -15.82 -0.60
C PHE A 371 -12.17 -16.62 0.71
N ASP A 372 -13.01 -17.65 0.79
CA ASP A 372 -12.94 -18.64 1.87
C ASP A 372 -11.91 -19.70 1.49
N ARG A 373 -10.76 -19.65 2.12
CA ARG A 373 -9.61 -20.54 1.88
C ARG A 373 -9.86 -21.98 2.34
N SER A 374 -10.84 -22.18 3.26
CA SER A 374 -11.18 -23.51 3.78
C SER A 374 -12.02 -24.32 2.79
N THR A 375 -12.88 -23.65 2.04
CA THR A 375 -13.79 -24.27 1.05
C THR A 375 -13.35 -24.01 -0.39
N GLN A 376 -12.33 -23.17 -0.61
CA GLN A 376 -11.87 -22.73 -1.93
C GLN A 376 -13.03 -22.09 -2.71
N THR A 377 -13.81 -21.24 -2.07
CA THR A 377 -14.90 -20.48 -2.71
C THR A 377 -14.52 -19.00 -2.83
N LEU A 378 -14.86 -18.42 -3.98
CA LEU A 378 -14.58 -17.02 -4.30
C LEU A 378 -15.88 -16.33 -4.67
N GLU A 379 -16.25 -15.31 -3.90
CA GLU A 379 -17.47 -14.51 -4.09
C GLU A 379 -17.09 -13.07 -4.44
N LYS A 380 -17.66 -12.54 -5.52
CA LYS A 380 -17.46 -11.13 -5.89
C LYS A 380 -18.32 -10.24 -4.99
N LEU A 381 -17.71 -9.27 -4.31
CA LEU A 381 -18.42 -8.32 -3.45
C LEU A 381 -18.84 -7.06 -4.22
N TYR A 382 -17.91 -6.42 -4.92
CA TYR A 382 -18.19 -5.21 -5.69
C TYR A 382 -17.11 -4.90 -6.74
N ASP A 383 -17.42 -3.99 -7.65
CA ASP A 383 -16.48 -3.30 -8.53
C ASP A 383 -16.26 -1.87 -8.03
N ASP A 384 -15.02 -1.37 -8.10
CA ASP A 384 -14.68 -0.02 -7.63
C ASP A 384 -15.40 1.08 -8.44
N ARG A 385 -15.56 0.87 -9.73
CA ARG A 385 -16.22 1.78 -10.68
C ARG A 385 -17.07 0.98 -11.67
N PRO A 386 -18.25 0.50 -11.26
CA PRO A 386 -19.10 -0.36 -12.10
C PRO A 386 -19.63 0.35 -13.35
N GLU A 387 -19.80 1.67 -13.29
CA GLU A 387 -20.31 2.51 -14.37
C GLU A 387 -19.28 2.81 -15.48
N LEU A 388 -17.97 2.53 -15.24
CA LEU A 388 -16.92 2.80 -16.22
C LEU A 388 -16.88 1.70 -17.30
N PRO A 389 -17.12 2.02 -18.59
CA PRO A 389 -17.12 1.03 -19.67
C PRO A 389 -15.70 0.60 -20.01
N ARG A 390 -15.29 -0.55 -19.50
CA ARG A 390 -13.91 -1.08 -19.58
C ARG A 390 -13.45 -1.34 -21.01
N GLU A 391 -14.38 -1.67 -21.92
CA GLU A 391 -14.14 -1.89 -23.33
C GLU A 391 -13.66 -0.65 -24.10
N HIS A 392 -13.80 0.52 -23.49
CA HIS A 392 -13.36 1.80 -24.05
C HIS A 392 -12.08 2.34 -23.41
N LEU A 393 -11.44 1.54 -22.55
CA LEU A 393 -10.20 1.92 -21.90
C LEU A 393 -8.97 1.41 -22.66
N ALA A 394 -7.92 2.20 -22.67
CA ALA A 394 -6.69 1.94 -23.40
C ALA A 394 -5.72 1.06 -22.59
N THR A 395 -5.06 0.12 -23.25
CA THR A 395 -4.06 -0.73 -22.61
C THR A 395 -2.76 0.02 -22.34
N MET A 396 -2.10 -0.31 -21.22
CA MET A 396 -0.83 0.25 -20.81
C MET A 396 0.30 -0.76 -21.04
N GLN A 397 1.31 -0.37 -21.80
CA GLN A 397 2.45 -1.22 -22.14
C GLN A 397 3.69 -0.80 -21.37
N PRO A 398 4.37 -1.70 -20.66
CA PRO A 398 5.71 -1.43 -20.15
C PRO A 398 6.69 -1.34 -21.31
N ILE A 399 7.50 -0.31 -21.31
CA ILE A 399 8.55 -0.08 -22.31
C ILE A 399 9.86 0.30 -21.62
N ARG A 400 10.95 0.27 -22.37
CA ARG A 400 12.24 0.82 -21.96
C ARG A 400 12.81 1.66 -23.08
N TYR A 401 13.49 2.74 -22.73
CA TYR A 401 14.25 3.54 -23.66
C TYR A 401 15.60 3.96 -23.07
N THR A 402 16.57 4.22 -23.92
CA THR A 402 17.91 4.61 -23.50
C THR A 402 18.01 6.13 -23.43
N ALA A 403 18.39 6.66 -22.27
CA ALA A 403 18.70 8.06 -22.09
C ALA A 403 19.98 8.45 -22.85
N ARG A 404 20.24 9.75 -23.02
CA ARG A 404 21.40 10.26 -23.82
C ARG A 404 22.75 9.77 -23.29
N ASP A 405 22.86 9.49 -22.01
CA ASP A 405 24.06 9.00 -21.33
C ASP A 405 24.14 7.46 -21.26
N GLY A 406 23.20 6.76 -21.91
CA GLY A 406 23.18 5.31 -21.97
C GLY A 406 22.39 4.62 -20.83
N LEU A 407 21.83 5.36 -19.87
CA LEU A 407 21.00 4.76 -18.82
C LEU A 407 19.68 4.25 -19.40
N GLU A 408 19.33 3.01 -19.11
CA GLU A 408 18.01 2.45 -19.46
C GLU A 408 16.94 2.99 -18.53
N ILE A 409 15.87 3.57 -19.09
CA ILE A 409 14.77 4.17 -18.36
C ILE A 409 13.51 3.30 -18.56
N PRO A 410 12.98 2.68 -17.49
CA PRO A 410 11.68 2.01 -17.52
C PRO A 410 10.56 3.06 -17.67
N ALA A 411 9.53 2.74 -18.44
CA ALA A 411 8.39 3.62 -18.64
C ALA A 411 7.13 2.80 -18.97
N TYR A 412 5.98 3.46 -18.88
CA TYR A 412 4.72 2.94 -19.38
C TYR A 412 4.20 3.82 -20.52
N LEU A 413 3.74 3.16 -21.58
CA LEU A 413 3.13 3.81 -22.75
C LEU A 413 1.67 3.35 -22.85
N THR A 414 0.76 4.32 -22.87
CA THR A 414 -0.66 4.09 -23.15
C THR A 414 -1.01 4.74 -24.46
N LEU A 415 -1.52 3.94 -25.40
CA LEU A 415 -1.92 4.40 -26.73
C LEU A 415 -3.46 4.49 -26.81
N PRO A 416 -4.01 5.53 -27.44
CA PRO A 416 -5.46 5.65 -27.63
C PRO A 416 -6.00 4.48 -28.45
N GLN A 417 -7.18 3.98 -28.08
CA GLN A 417 -7.85 2.92 -28.84
C GLN A 417 -8.36 3.44 -30.20
N GLY A 418 -8.38 2.54 -31.19
CA GLY A 418 -9.03 2.79 -32.48
C GLY A 418 -8.33 3.83 -33.35
N VAL A 419 -7.07 4.18 -33.07
CA VAL A 419 -6.23 5.07 -33.88
C VAL A 419 -4.91 4.40 -34.22
N ASP A 420 -4.39 4.65 -35.41
CA ASP A 420 -3.06 4.20 -35.78
C ASP A 420 -2.04 4.91 -34.86
N PRO A 421 -1.03 4.19 -34.30
CA PRO A 421 -0.05 4.77 -33.40
C PRO A 421 1.05 5.54 -34.16
N VAL A 422 0.66 6.35 -35.13
CA VAL A 422 1.57 7.11 -36.01
C VAL A 422 1.23 8.59 -35.91
N ASN A 423 2.24 9.40 -35.60
CA ASN A 423 2.12 10.86 -35.48
C ASN A 423 1.07 11.33 -34.44
N LEU A 424 0.86 10.55 -33.39
CA LEU A 424 -0.04 10.93 -32.31
C LEU A 424 0.52 12.09 -31.49
N PRO A 425 -0.33 12.97 -30.97
CA PRO A 425 0.09 13.90 -29.93
C PRO A 425 0.44 13.11 -28.68
N VAL A 426 1.62 13.39 -28.10
CA VAL A 426 2.14 12.68 -26.91
C VAL A 426 2.13 13.60 -25.72
N ILE A 427 1.63 13.10 -24.58
CA ILE A 427 1.78 13.73 -23.28
C ILE A 427 2.78 12.93 -22.47
N VAL A 428 3.87 13.57 -22.07
CA VAL A 428 4.83 13.03 -21.11
C VAL A 428 4.37 13.40 -19.71
N MET A 429 4.09 12.41 -18.90
CA MET A 429 3.51 12.57 -17.55
C MET A 429 4.43 11.91 -16.51
N PRO A 430 5.51 12.59 -16.07
CA PRO A 430 6.38 12.06 -15.03
C PRO A 430 5.67 12.07 -13.67
N HIS A 431 5.95 11.05 -12.86
CA HIS A 431 5.46 11.02 -11.47
C HIS A 431 6.12 12.09 -10.60
N GLY A 432 5.45 12.45 -9.51
CA GLY A 432 6.00 13.35 -8.50
C GLY A 432 7.05 12.66 -7.60
N GLY A 433 7.75 13.46 -6.81
CA GLY A 433 8.76 12.98 -5.87
C GLY A 433 10.00 13.86 -5.85
N PRO A 434 11.16 13.42 -6.37
CA PRO A 434 11.46 12.38 -7.36
C PRO A 434 11.46 10.94 -6.84
N TRP A 435 11.53 10.72 -5.53
CA TRP A 435 11.57 9.41 -4.89
C TRP A 435 10.18 8.75 -4.87
N GLY A 436 9.72 8.35 -6.02
CA GLY A 436 8.47 7.67 -6.30
C GLY A 436 8.63 6.81 -7.54
N ARG A 437 7.55 6.22 -8.01
CA ARG A 437 7.50 5.55 -9.31
C ARG A 437 6.08 5.44 -9.81
N ASP A 438 5.91 5.36 -11.13
CA ASP A 438 4.71 4.83 -11.76
C ASP A 438 4.74 3.31 -11.79
N MET A 439 3.55 2.72 -11.74
CA MET A 439 3.34 1.27 -11.81
C MET A 439 2.25 0.97 -12.84
N TRP A 440 2.33 -0.20 -13.46
CA TRP A 440 1.31 -0.68 -14.35
C TRP A 440 -0.06 -0.78 -13.65
N GLY A 441 -1.11 -0.46 -14.38
CA GLY A 441 -2.49 -0.55 -13.90
C GLY A 441 -3.36 0.63 -14.31
N TYR A 442 -4.63 0.59 -13.93
CA TYR A 442 -5.58 1.67 -14.20
C TYR A 442 -5.12 2.99 -13.58
N ARG A 443 -5.07 4.03 -14.41
CA ARG A 443 -4.72 5.40 -14.00
C ARG A 443 -5.76 6.36 -14.59
N PRO A 444 -6.58 7.04 -13.77
CA PRO A 444 -7.65 7.90 -14.25
C PRO A 444 -7.20 8.95 -15.25
N PHE A 445 -6.11 9.68 -14.95
CA PHE A 445 -5.57 10.70 -15.86
C PHE A 445 -5.08 10.12 -17.19
N THR A 446 -4.36 9.00 -17.14
CA THR A 446 -3.84 8.33 -18.32
C THR A 446 -4.99 7.87 -19.23
N GLN A 447 -6.00 7.23 -18.65
CA GLN A 447 -7.18 6.76 -19.38
C GLN A 447 -8.00 7.92 -19.95
N PHE A 448 -8.18 8.99 -19.17
CA PHE A 448 -8.87 10.19 -19.61
C PHE A 448 -8.18 10.82 -20.84
N LEU A 449 -6.86 10.93 -20.83
CA LEU A 449 -6.08 11.50 -21.94
C LEU A 449 -6.09 10.58 -23.16
N ALA A 450 -5.91 9.26 -22.94
CA ALA A 450 -5.96 8.28 -24.02
C ALA A 450 -7.32 8.23 -24.73
N ASN A 451 -8.43 8.31 -23.97
CA ASN A 451 -9.78 8.40 -24.55
C ASN A 451 -10.00 9.67 -25.40
N ARG A 452 -9.13 10.67 -25.26
CA ARG A 452 -9.14 11.93 -26.04
C ARG A 452 -8.12 11.95 -27.17
N GLY A 453 -7.52 10.79 -27.49
CA GLY A 453 -6.63 10.64 -28.63
C GLY A 453 -5.15 10.94 -28.37
N TYR A 454 -4.74 11.14 -27.12
CA TYR A 454 -3.33 11.33 -26.76
C TYR A 454 -2.65 10.00 -26.46
N ALA A 455 -1.44 9.83 -26.97
CA ALA A 455 -0.51 8.86 -26.39
C ALA A 455 0.03 9.41 -25.07
N VAL A 456 0.12 8.59 -24.03
CA VAL A 456 0.61 9.01 -22.71
C VAL A 456 1.85 8.20 -22.36
N LEU A 457 2.99 8.89 -22.16
CA LEU A 457 4.24 8.31 -21.71
C LEU A 457 4.49 8.65 -20.25
N GLN A 458 4.62 7.63 -19.41
CA GLN A 458 4.90 7.73 -17.98
C GLN A 458 6.31 7.17 -17.70
N PRO A 459 7.37 8.01 -17.69
CA PRO A 459 8.72 7.55 -17.43
C PRO A 459 8.98 7.36 -15.94
N ASN A 460 9.59 6.24 -15.56
CA ASN A 460 10.27 6.09 -14.29
C ASN A 460 11.72 6.58 -14.47
N PHE A 461 11.89 7.88 -14.42
CA PHE A 461 13.18 8.55 -14.66
C PHE A 461 14.20 8.22 -13.56
N ARG A 462 15.49 8.49 -13.80
CA ARG A 462 16.55 8.31 -12.79
C ARG A 462 16.19 9.01 -11.48
N GLY A 463 16.41 8.36 -10.36
CA GLY A 463 15.91 8.81 -9.06
C GLY A 463 14.58 8.17 -8.65
N SER A 464 13.89 7.47 -9.57
CA SER A 464 12.70 6.68 -9.20
C SER A 464 13.07 5.52 -8.29
N THR A 465 12.16 5.19 -7.34
CA THR A 465 12.32 4.07 -6.41
C THR A 465 12.04 2.73 -7.08
N GLY A 466 12.56 1.65 -6.48
CA GLY A 466 12.22 0.28 -6.88
C GLY A 466 13.16 -0.34 -7.90
N TYR A 467 14.18 0.36 -8.38
CA TYR A 467 15.15 -0.12 -9.37
C TYR A 467 16.58 -0.21 -8.81
N GLY A 468 16.71 -0.24 -7.51
CA GLY A 468 17.97 -0.35 -6.81
C GLY A 468 18.66 0.97 -6.51
N LYS A 469 19.65 0.87 -5.62
CA LYS A 469 20.45 1.99 -5.09
C LYS A 469 21.12 2.81 -6.19
N ALA A 470 21.68 2.17 -7.20
CA ALA A 470 22.38 2.85 -8.29
C ALA A 470 21.43 3.73 -9.13
N PHE A 471 20.24 3.22 -9.47
CA PHE A 471 19.25 3.95 -10.22
C PHE A 471 18.64 5.12 -9.42
N LEU A 472 18.34 4.88 -8.14
CA LEU A 472 17.86 5.90 -7.22
C LEU A 472 18.87 7.05 -7.09
N ASN A 473 20.12 6.73 -6.81
CA ASN A 473 21.17 7.74 -6.58
C ASN A 473 21.66 8.40 -7.88
N ALA A 474 21.38 7.84 -9.06
CA ALA A 474 21.66 8.49 -10.36
C ALA A 474 20.87 9.79 -10.54
N GLY A 475 19.83 10.03 -9.76
CA GLY A 475 19.06 11.30 -9.71
C GLY A 475 19.65 12.36 -8.78
N ASN A 476 20.62 12.02 -7.92
CA ASN A 476 21.18 12.96 -6.96
C ASN A 476 21.97 14.06 -7.63
N ASN A 477 21.73 15.31 -7.25
CA ASN A 477 22.30 16.53 -7.84
C ASN A 477 21.96 16.76 -9.33
N GLU A 478 21.00 16.00 -9.89
CA GLU A 478 20.62 16.09 -11.31
C GLU A 478 19.25 16.77 -11.51
N TRP A 479 18.65 17.31 -10.48
CA TRP A 479 17.34 17.98 -10.54
C TRP A 479 17.41 19.25 -11.39
N GLY A 480 16.60 19.28 -12.46
CA GLY A 480 16.60 20.39 -13.39
C GLY A 480 17.78 20.41 -14.37
N THR A 481 18.63 19.39 -14.37
CA THR A 481 19.71 19.23 -15.34
C THR A 481 19.25 18.45 -16.57
N GLY A 482 20.08 18.45 -17.64
CA GLY A 482 19.82 17.66 -18.84
C GLY A 482 19.84 16.14 -18.63
N ALA A 483 20.31 15.64 -17.49
CA ALA A 483 20.30 14.22 -17.16
C ALA A 483 18.92 13.73 -16.69
N MET A 484 18.09 14.62 -16.14
CA MET A 484 16.72 14.34 -15.71
C MET A 484 15.66 14.67 -16.77
N GLN A 485 16.07 15.28 -17.90
CA GLN A 485 15.16 15.75 -18.96
C GLN A 485 15.12 14.82 -20.17
#